data_88b22df8caf5e67b862157a4548f5674
#
_entry.id   88b22df8caf5e67b862157a4548f5674
#
_cell.length_a   1.000
_cell.length_b   1.000
_cell.length_c   1.000
_cell.angle_alpha   90.00
_cell.angle_beta   90.00
_cell.angle_gamma   90.00
#
_symmetry.space_group_name_H-M   'P 1'
#
loop_
_entity.id
_entity.type
_entity.pdbx_description
1 polymer ?
#
loop_
_entity_poly.entity_id
_entity_poly.type
_entity_poly.pdbx_seq_one_letter_code
_entity_poly.pdbx_strand_id
1 'polypeptide(L)'
;MSGTKPENISEGGTFSADNAIENLISTFNELNSNAIDEFQDEPSPLEFMRYVARNTPFVVRGGASSWKACREWNSAYLLSALKGQYVNVAVTPHGNADMPTITPGEESLVFAKPHYEDQPFEELLEYVARQETDPGFPADAEVRYAQTQNDNLREEYISLFSDVQKDVPFARIALAKDPDAVNLWIGNSKSVTAMHKDNYENIYVQVLGRKHFVLLPSLCHPCVNEQPLKPATYKRGENGMHLEMDSDSDAVPFAIWDPDRPEQNATKFSHLARPLRVTLNPGDMLYLPAMWYHKVLQSCAEEDEGFVLAVNYWYDLDFTGPLYPTSTFVRDVSLRNNMQTRPTPNKE
;
A
#
# COMPACT_ATOMS: atom_id res chain seq x y z
N MET A 1 0.94 58.58 -9.61
CA MET A 1 0.36 57.62 -8.68
C MET A 1 -1.08 57.37 -9.10
N SER A 2 -1.30 56.37 -9.96
CA SER A 2 -2.64 55.98 -10.40
C SER A 2 -3.02 54.73 -9.61
N GLY A 3 -3.98 54.91 -8.71
CA GLY A 3 -4.53 53.81 -7.93
C GLY A 3 -5.39 52.90 -8.84
N THR A 4 -4.96 51.67 -9.04
CA THR A 4 -5.80 50.63 -9.58
C THR A 4 -6.81 50.22 -8.51
N LYS A 5 -8.10 50.40 -8.81
CA LYS A 5 -9.20 49.83 -8.00
C LYS A 5 -9.10 48.30 -8.01
N PRO A 6 -9.39 47.62 -6.88
CA PRO A 6 -9.51 46.18 -6.89
C PRO A 6 -10.66 45.79 -7.82
N GLU A 7 -10.41 44.82 -8.69
CA GLU A 7 -11.43 44.19 -9.53
C GLU A 7 -12.56 43.63 -8.62
N ASN A 8 -13.79 43.99 -9.00
CA ASN A 8 -14.99 43.42 -8.38
C ASN A 8 -15.00 41.89 -8.49
N ILE A 9 -14.92 41.23 -7.36
CA ILE A 9 -15.32 39.81 -7.25
C ILE A 9 -16.82 39.80 -7.61
N SER A 10 -17.15 39.17 -8.72
CA SER A 10 -18.51 39.04 -9.17
C SER A 10 -19.33 38.32 -8.09
N GLU A 11 -20.24 39.04 -7.46
CA GLU A 11 -21.29 38.47 -6.60
C GLU A 11 -22.15 37.56 -7.47
N GLY A 12 -22.21 36.23 -7.14
CA GLY A 12 -23.25 35.38 -7.71
C GLY A 12 -22.90 33.90 -8.04
N GLY A 13 -21.64 33.49 -7.88
CA GLY A 13 -21.32 32.06 -8.00
C GLY A 13 -21.67 31.32 -6.69
N THR A 14 -22.71 30.49 -6.69
CA THR A 14 -22.92 29.53 -5.58
C THR A 14 -21.65 28.69 -5.41
N PHE A 15 -21.04 28.74 -4.22
CA PHE A 15 -19.89 27.90 -3.90
C PHE A 15 -20.30 26.43 -4.09
N SER A 16 -19.65 25.75 -5.04
CA SER A 16 -19.83 24.31 -5.28
C SER A 16 -18.65 23.57 -4.69
N ALA A 17 -18.90 22.69 -3.74
CA ALA A 17 -17.87 21.80 -3.20
C ALA A 17 -17.24 20.93 -4.31
N ASP A 18 -18.01 20.56 -5.32
CA ASP A 18 -17.50 19.81 -6.49
C ASP A 18 -16.43 20.59 -7.23
N ASN A 19 -16.70 21.83 -7.59
CA ASN A 19 -15.73 22.66 -8.28
C ASN A 19 -14.45 22.90 -7.46
N ALA A 20 -14.60 23.01 -6.13
CA ALA A 20 -13.44 23.15 -5.25
C ALA A 20 -12.57 21.88 -5.22
N ILE A 21 -13.19 20.69 -5.21
CA ILE A 21 -12.50 19.40 -5.28
C ILE A 21 -11.82 19.23 -6.64
N GLU A 22 -12.53 19.51 -7.74
CA GLU A 22 -11.96 19.44 -9.10
C GLU A 22 -10.76 20.37 -9.25
N ASN A 23 -10.88 21.61 -8.79
CA ASN A 23 -9.79 22.58 -8.82
C ASN A 23 -8.58 22.14 -7.98
N LEU A 24 -8.82 21.57 -6.79
CA LEU A 24 -7.75 21.05 -5.93
C LEU A 24 -6.94 19.97 -6.65
N ILE A 25 -7.63 18.94 -7.19
CA ILE A 25 -6.97 17.81 -7.84
C ILE A 25 -6.29 18.26 -9.14
N SER A 26 -6.97 19.08 -9.95
CA SER A 26 -6.42 19.60 -11.21
C SER A 26 -5.18 20.45 -10.96
N THR A 27 -5.22 21.36 -9.99
CA THR A 27 -4.08 22.21 -9.61
C THR A 27 -2.90 21.36 -9.14
N PHE A 28 -3.15 20.33 -8.32
CA PHE A 28 -2.08 19.40 -7.93
C PHE A 28 -1.47 18.71 -9.16
N ASN A 29 -2.29 18.21 -10.07
CA ASN A 29 -1.85 17.52 -11.27
C ASN A 29 -1.07 18.43 -12.24
N GLU A 30 -1.34 19.72 -12.25
CA GLU A 30 -0.63 20.72 -13.07
C GLU A 30 0.72 21.12 -12.48
N LEU A 31 0.82 21.16 -11.15
CA LEU A 31 2.02 21.59 -10.45
C LEU A 31 3.02 20.45 -10.18
N ASN A 32 2.60 19.20 -10.29
CA ASN A 32 3.43 18.04 -9.98
C ASN A 32 3.68 17.17 -11.21
N SER A 33 4.83 16.48 -11.21
CA SER A 33 5.18 15.51 -12.25
C SER A 33 4.22 14.33 -12.26
N ASN A 34 3.98 13.77 -13.44
CA ASN A 34 3.30 12.48 -13.64
C ASN A 34 4.27 11.29 -13.65
N ALA A 35 5.54 11.52 -13.37
CA ALA A 35 6.58 10.52 -13.20
C ALA A 35 7.23 10.67 -11.82
N ILE A 36 7.64 9.56 -11.25
CA ILE A 36 8.36 9.53 -9.98
C ILE A 36 9.81 9.97 -10.20
N ASP A 37 10.37 10.71 -9.25
CA ASP A 37 11.77 11.10 -9.29
C ASP A 37 12.67 9.89 -8.99
N GLU A 38 13.76 9.72 -9.74
CA GLU A 38 14.71 8.63 -9.58
C GLU A 38 16.10 9.14 -9.26
N PHE A 39 16.69 8.61 -8.19
CA PHE A 39 18.07 8.86 -7.77
C PHE A 39 18.95 7.66 -8.08
N GLN A 40 20.22 7.90 -8.38
CA GLN A 40 21.23 6.85 -8.56
C GLN A 40 21.99 6.56 -7.25
N ASP A 41 21.98 7.53 -6.33
CA ASP A 41 22.61 7.45 -5.02
C ASP A 41 21.60 7.82 -3.93
N GLU A 42 21.81 7.36 -2.70
CA GLU A 42 20.98 7.74 -1.57
C GLU A 42 20.99 9.27 -1.37
N PRO A 43 19.82 9.91 -1.15
CA PRO A 43 19.76 11.33 -0.91
C PRO A 43 20.45 11.68 0.43
N SER A 44 20.94 12.90 0.54
CA SER A 44 21.31 13.44 1.84
C SER A 44 20.05 13.60 2.73
N PRO A 45 20.19 13.61 4.07
CA PRO A 45 19.06 13.88 4.95
C PRO A 45 18.31 15.18 4.65
N LEU A 46 19.02 16.21 4.19
CA LEU A 46 18.40 17.48 3.79
C LEU A 46 17.59 17.36 2.50
N GLU A 47 18.04 16.58 1.52
CA GLU A 47 17.29 16.29 0.30
C GLU A 47 16.05 15.47 0.62
N PHE A 48 16.18 14.44 1.45
CA PHE A 48 15.06 13.65 1.93
C PHE A 48 14.00 14.51 2.62
N MET A 49 14.40 15.43 3.52
CA MET A 49 13.48 16.38 4.18
C MET A 49 12.67 17.23 3.19
N ARG A 50 13.22 17.55 2.02
CA ARG A 50 12.47 18.28 0.99
C ARG A 50 11.34 17.44 0.39
N TYR A 51 11.57 16.13 0.25
CA TYR A 51 10.52 15.18 -0.21
C TYR A 51 9.47 14.96 0.86
N VAL A 52 9.87 14.79 2.12
CA VAL A 52 8.95 14.72 3.25
C VAL A 52 8.08 15.98 3.33
N ALA A 53 8.68 17.16 3.27
CA ALA A 53 7.97 18.46 3.34
C ALA A 53 6.99 18.66 2.17
N ARG A 54 7.28 18.13 0.98
CA ARG A 54 6.39 18.16 -0.19
C ARG A 54 5.43 16.98 -0.23
N ASN A 55 5.61 15.99 0.65
CA ASN A 55 4.89 14.73 0.64
C ASN A 55 4.90 14.08 -0.77
N THR A 56 6.11 13.91 -1.34
CA THR A 56 6.32 13.43 -2.73
C THR A 56 7.21 12.19 -2.73
N PRO A 57 6.83 11.08 -3.39
CA PRO A 57 7.62 9.87 -3.46
C PRO A 57 8.85 10.02 -4.37
N PHE A 58 9.85 9.18 -4.15
CA PHE A 58 10.99 8.99 -5.06
C PHE A 58 11.52 7.55 -4.97
N VAL A 59 12.34 7.17 -5.94
CA VAL A 59 13.05 5.88 -5.95
C VAL A 59 14.57 6.13 -5.94
N VAL A 60 15.29 5.31 -5.19
CA VAL A 60 16.75 5.19 -5.31
C VAL A 60 17.04 3.89 -6.02
N ARG A 61 17.55 3.96 -7.25
CA ARG A 61 17.90 2.81 -8.05
C ARG A 61 19.15 2.14 -7.51
N GLY A 62 19.04 0.86 -7.16
CA GLY A 62 20.14 0.08 -6.62
C GLY A 62 20.66 0.54 -5.24
N GLY A 63 19.91 1.38 -4.50
CA GLY A 63 20.33 1.92 -3.20
C GLY A 63 20.69 0.84 -2.16
N ALA A 64 20.02 -0.30 -2.20
CA ALA A 64 20.29 -1.43 -1.32
C ALA A 64 21.18 -2.53 -1.93
N SER A 65 21.71 -2.36 -3.14
CA SER A 65 22.46 -3.42 -3.82
C SER A 65 23.72 -3.88 -3.06
N SER A 66 24.25 -3.03 -2.19
CA SER A 66 25.39 -3.37 -1.32
C SER A 66 25.01 -4.17 -0.07
N TRP A 67 23.71 -4.27 0.26
CA TRP A 67 23.28 -4.99 1.45
C TRP A 67 23.53 -6.48 1.32
N LYS A 68 23.85 -7.13 2.44
CA LYS A 68 24.04 -8.58 2.45
C LYS A 68 22.78 -9.30 1.98
N ALA A 69 21.60 -8.84 2.37
CA ALA A 69 20.32 -9.36 1.92
C ALA A 69 20.21 -9.41 0.39
N CYS A 70 20.52 -8.32 -0.31
CA CYS A 70 20.44 -8.25 -1.78
C CYS A 70 21.49 -9.08 -2.51
N ARG A 71 22.60 -9.42 -1.84
CA ARG A 71 23.72 -10.18 -2.45
C ARG A 71 23.67 -11.68 -2.17
N GLU A 72 23.13 -12.06 -1.02
CA GLU A 72 23.28 -13.43 -0.50
C GLU A 72 21.97 -14.16 -0.31
N TRP A 73 20.84 -13.44 -0.13
CA TRP A 73 19.57 -14.13 0.08
C TRP A 73 19.12 -14.84 -1.19
N ASN A 74 18.82 -16.09 -1.02
CA ASN A 74 18.23 -17.02 -1.97
C ASN A 74 17.52 -18.13 -1.16
N SER A 75 16.83 -19.05 -1.80
CA SER A 75 16.14 -20.14 -1.11
C SER A 75 17.04 -20.91 -0.16
N ALA A 76 18.24 -21.28 -0.60
CA ALA A 76 19.16 -22.07 0.22
C ALA A 76 19.62 -21.31 1.48
N TYR A 77 19.92 -20.02 1.33
CA TYR A 77 20.30 -19.16 2.45
C TYR A 77 19.16 -19.03 3.46
N LEU A 78 17.96 -18.67 2.98
CA LEU A 78 16.79 -18.46 3.83
C LEU A 78 16.39 -19.74 4.57
N LEU A 79 16.37 -20.89 3.88
CA LEU A 79 16.10 -22.20 4.50
C LEU A 79 17.13 -22.58 5.57
N SER A 80 18.39 -22.19 5.37
CA SER A 80 19.43 -22.39 6.38
C SER A 80 19.29 -21.46 7.58
N ALA A 81 19.02 -20.18 7.34
CA ALA A 81 18.92 -19.16 8.39
C ALA A 81 17.66 -19.34 9.26
N LEU A 82 16.56 -19.81 8.67
CA LEU A 82 15.25 -20.00 9.33
C LEU A 82 14.90 -21.47 9.56
N LYS A 83 15.90 -22.35 9.58
CA LYS A 83 15.71 -23.78 9.75
C LYS A 83 14.94 -24.12 11.00
N GLY A 84 13.82 -24.84 10.84
CA GLY A 84 12.94 -25.29 11.92
C GLY A 84 12.14 -24.16 12.59
N GLN A 85 12.11 -22.96 12.02
CA GLN A 85 11.28 -21.87 12.50
C GLN A 85 9.87 -21.97 11.92
N TYR A 86 8.90 -21.56 12.73
CA TYR A 86 7.52 -21.36 12.33
C TYR A 86 7.32 -19.86 12.09
N VAL A 87 6.56 -19.53 11.05
CA VAL A 87 6.25 -18.16 10.65
C VAL A 87 4.75 -18.00 10.46
N ASN A 88 4.24 -16.81 10.76
CA ASN A 88 2.84 -16.50 10.60
C ASN A 88 2.52 -16.20 9.14
N VAL A 89 1.51 -16.89 8.60
CA VAL A 89 1.16 -16.84 7.18
C VAL A 89 -0.29 -16.43 7.01
N ALA A 90 -0.52 -15.40 6.20
CA ALA A 90 -1.83 -15.03 5.71
C ALA A 90 -2.24 -15.95 4.56
N VAL A 91 -3.37 -16.62 4.70
CA VAL A 91 -3.91 -17.56 3.71
C VAL A 91 -5.24 -17.05 3.21
N THR A 92 -5.39 -16.98 1.89
CA THR A 92 -6.65 -16.57 1.23
C THR A 92 -6.92 -17.44 0.00
N PRO A 93 -8.17 -17.56 -0.45
CA PRO A 93 -8.46 -18.35 -1.65
C PRO A 93 -7.97 -17.69 -2.95
N HIS A 94 -7.73 -16.35 -2.96
CA HIS A 94 -7.48 -15.60 -4.19
C HIS A 94 -6.35 -14.57 -4.09
N GLY A 95 -5.50 -14.60 -3.07
CA GLY A 95 -4.45 -13.61 -2.84
C GLY A 95 -4.99 -12.22 -2.45
N ASN A 96 -6.21 -12.17 -1.94
CA ASN A 96 -6.97 -10.95 -1.62
C ASN A 96 -7.03 -10.67 -0.11
N ALA A 97 -5.89 -10.78 0.56
CA ALA A 97 -5.77 -10.40 1.96
C ALA A 97 -6.03 -8.90 2.15
N ASP A 98 -6.80 -8.55 3.19
CA ASP A 98 -7.12 -7.17 3.56
C ASP A 98 -7.68 -6.35 2.39
N MET A 99 -8.62 -6.93 1.64
CA MET A 99 -9.15 -6.39 0.39
C MET A 99 -10.68 -6.33 0.40
N PRO A 100 -11.30 -5.31 -0.24
CA PRO A 100 -12.73 -5.30 -0.53
C PRO A 100 -13.12 -6.53 -1.37
N THR A 101 -14.01 -7.36 -0.83
CA THR A 101 -14.39 -8.62 -1.45
C THR A 101 -15.91 -8.79 -1.42
N ILE A 102 -16.49 -9.31 -2.50
CA ILE A 102 -17.92 -9.62 -2.56
C ILE A 102 -18.15 -10.98 -1.91
N THR A 103 -19.04 -11.04 -0.93
CA THR A 103 -19.43 -12.31 -0.29
C THR A 103 -20.24 -13.18 -1.25
N PRO A 104 -19.87 -14.43 -1.44
CA PRO A 104 -20.63 -15.34 -2.30
C PRO A 104 -22.08 -15.49 -1.81
N GLY A 105 -23.07 -15.19 -2.67
CA GLY A 105 -24.49 -15.38 -2.42
C GLY A 105 -25.21 -14.21 -1.75
N GLU A 106 -24.52 -13.24 -1.17
CA GLU A 106 -25.15 -12.05 -0.53
C GLU A 106 -24.96 -10.78 -1.34
N GLU A 107 -24.10 -10.78 -2.36
CA GLU A 107 -23.71 -9.61 -3.15
C GLU A 107 -23.24 -8.40 -2.32
N SER A 108 -22.91 -8.62 -1.05
CA SER A 108 -22.42 -7.58 -0.15
C SER A 108 -20.91 -7.42 -0.24
N LEU A 109 -20.43 -6.18 -0.22
CA LEU A 109 -19.00 -5.86 -0.21
C LEU A 109 -18.52 -5.79 1.25
N VAL A 110 -17.50 -6.59 1.58
CA VAL A 110 -16.90 -6.68 2.91
C VAL A 110 -15.41 -6.38 2.86
N PHE A 111 -14.80 -6.06 4.00
CA PHE A 111 -13.35 -6.03 4.17
C PHE A 111 -12.89 -7.43 4.55
N ALA A 112 -12.33 -8.17 3.58
CA ALA A 112 -11.92 -9.55 3.77
C ALA A 112 -10.52 -9.63 4.38
N LYS A 113 -10.45 -10.11 5.63
CA LYS A 113 -9.20 -10.41 6.32
C LYS A 113 -8.76 -11.85 6.01
N PRO A 114 -7.45 -12.12 5.91
CA PRO A 114 -6.95 -13.46 5.68
C PRO A 114 -7.19 -14.38 6.89
N HIS A 115 -7.11 -15.67 6.66
CA HIS A 115 -6.88 -16.65 7.70
C HIS A 115 -5.39 -16.62 8.05
N TYR A 116 -5.08 -16.47 9.33
CA TYR A 116 -3.69 -16.53 9.80
C TYR A 116 -3.41 -17.88 10.43
N GLU A 117 -2.29 -18.50 10.07
CA GLU A 117 -1.80 -19.73 10.68
C GLU A 117 -0.28 -19.76 10.72
N ASP A 118 0.27 -20.46 11.71
CA ASP A 118 1.71 -20.67 11.81
C ASP A 118 2.11 -21.89 10.99
N GLN A 119 3.09 -21.72 10.11
CA GLN A 119 3.61 -22.77 9.24
C GLN A 119 5.13 -22.89 9.38
N PRO A 120 5.72 -24.09 9.21
CA PRO A 120 7.16 -24.21 9.01
C PRO A 120 7.61 -23.33 7.85
N PHE A 121 8.67 -22.56 8.04
CA PHE A 121 9.17 -21.64 7.00
C PHE A 121 9.51 -22.37 5.69
N GLU A 122 10.08 -23.57 5.79
CA GLU A 122 10.39 -24.40 4.62
C GLU A 122 9.14 -24.77 3.80
N GLU A 123 8.02 -25.06 4.46
CA GLU A 123 6.76 -25.39 3.78
C GLU A 123 6.15 -24.15 3.10
N LEU A 124 6.21 -22.99 3.76
CA LEU A 124 5.78 -21.73 3.16
C LEU A 124 6.58 -21.41 1.90
N LEU A 125 7.92 -21.42 2.00
CA LEU A 125 8.79 -21.03 0.89
C LEU A 125 8.65 -21.97 -0.31
N GLU A 126 8.60 -23.30 -0.07
CA GLU A 126 8.39 -24.28 -1.12
C GLU A 126 7.01 -24.09 -1.79
N TYR A 127 5.96 -23.88 -1.00
CA TYR A 127 4.61 -23.68 -1.52
C TYR A 127 4.54 -22.45 -2.43
N VAL A 128 5.03 -21.31 -1.95
CA VAL A 128 5.02 -20.02 -2.68
C VAL A 128 5.81 -20.13 -3.98
N ALA A 129 7.01 -20.73 -3.93
CA ALA A 129 7.86 -20.91 -5.10
C ALA A 129 7.23 -21.85 -6.15
N ARG A 130 6.68 -22.97 -5.71
CA ARG A 130 5.99 -23.93 -6.61
C ARG A 130 4.72 -23.35 -7.20
N GLN A 131 3.93 -22.59 -6.44
CA GLN A 131 2.73 -21.93 -6.96
C GLN A 131 3.05 -20.95 -8.09
N GLU A 132 4.24 -20.34 -8.06
CA GLU A 132 4.71 -19.44 -9.12
C GLU A 132 5.25 -20.19 -10.33
N THR A 133 6.05 -21.23 -10.11
CA THR A 133 6.91 -21.83 -11.16
C THR A 133 6.38 -23.14 -11.74
N ASP A 134 5.51 -23.86 -11.03
CA ASP A 134 4.99 -25.18 -11.47
C ASP A 134 3.71 -25.01 -12.29
N PRO A 135 3.73 -25.24 -13.62
CA PRO A 135 2.52 -25.16 -14.44
C PRO A 135 1.43 -26.18 -14.06
N GLY A 136 1.79 -27.24 -13.31
CA GLY A 136 0.89 -28.25 -12.79
C GLY A 136 0.27 -27.89 -11.43
N PHE A 137 0.63 -26.75 -10.84
CA PHE A 137 0.08 -26.33 -9.56
C PHE A 137 -1.42 -26.03 -9.69
N PRO A 138 -2.28 -26.50 -8.75
CA PRO A 138 -3.73 -26.31 -8.87
C PRO A 138 -4.10 -24.84 -9.00
N ALA A 139 -4.91 -24.51 -10.01
CA ALA A 139 -5.30 -23.14 -10.31
C ALA A 139 -6.22 -22.51 -9.24
N ASP A 140 -6.91 -23.35 -8.47
CA ASP A 140 -7.80 -23.00 -7.36
C ASP A 140 -7.14 -23.15 -5.99
N ALA A 141 -5.82 -23.38 -5.95
CA ALA A 141 -5.08 -23.46 -4.70
C ALA A 141 -5.09 -22.12 -3.96
N GLU A 142 -5.13 -22.20 -2.65
CA GLU A 142 -5.01 -21.02 -1.78
C GLU A 142 -3.71 -20.24 -2.04
N VAL A 143 -3.72 -18.95 -1.73
CA VAL A 143 -2.53 -18.10 -1.83
C VAL A 143 -2.00 -17.84 -0.43
N ARG A 144 -0.70 -18.00 -0.26
CA ARG A 144 0.01 -17.81 1.00
C ARG A 144 0.92 -16.60 0.92
N TYR A 145 0.89 -15.78 1.98
CA TYR A 145 1.68 -14.56 2.05
C TYR A 145 2.18 -14.31 3.47
N ALA A 146 3.49 -14.26 3.66
CA ALA A 146 4.08 -13.78 4.91
C ALA A 146 4.02 -12.25 4.91
N GLN A 147 3.05 -11.70 5.65
CA GLN A 147 2.72 -10.27 5.66
C GLN A 147 2.46 -9.70 7.07
N THR A 148 2.87 -10.38 8.12
CA THR A 148 2.68 -9.90 9.49
C THR A 148 3.35 -8.54 9.66
N GLN A 149 2.58 -7.52 10.08
CA GLN A 149 3.00 -6.11 10.08
C GLN A 149 3.42 -5.59 11.47
N ASN A 150 3.91 -6.45 12.34
CA ASN A 150 4.20 -6.10 13.73
C ASN A 150 5.70 -6.16 14.01
N ASP A 151 6.53 -5.50 13.18
CA ASP A 151 7.97 -5.51 13.35
C ASP A 151 8.58 -6.92 13.20
N ASN A 152 7.99 -7.71 12.29
CA ASN A 152 8.28 -9.13 12.15
C ASN A 152 9.75 -9.45 11.83
N LEU A 153 10.49 -8.52 11.20
CA LEU A 153 11.90 -8.75 10.91
C LEU A 153 12.78 -8.68 12.17
N ARG A 154 12.39 -7.86 13.16
CA ARG A 154 13.10 -7.81 14.46
C ARG A 154 12.63 -8.86 15.47
N GLU A 155 11.51 -9.53 15.17
CA GLU A 155 10.93 -10.58 16.03
C GLU A 155 10.95 -11.95 15.36
N GLU A 156 10.04 -12.21 14.46
CA GLU A 156 9.81 -13.50 13.81
C GLU A 156 10.99 -13.92 12.92
N TYR A 157 11.60 -12.95 12.20
CA TYR A 157 12.73 -13.18 11.29
C TYR A 157 14.06 -12.62 11.82
N ILE A 158 14.24 -12.57 13.14
CA ILE A 158 15.39 -11.93 13.80
C ILE A 158 16.74 -12.44 13.30
N SER A 159 16.86 -13.72 12.90
CA SER A 159 18.09 -14.29 12.35
C SER A 159 18.52 -13.66 11.03
N LEU A 160 17.59 -12.99 10.32
CA LEU A 160 17.86 -12.26 9.07
C LEU A 160 18.17 -10.77 9.30
N PHE A 161 17.85 -10.22 10.47
CA PHE A 161 17.93 -8.79 10.71
C PHE A 161 19.34 -8.21 10.56
N SER A 162 20.40 -8.98 10.83
CA SER A 162 21.78 -8.54 10.65
C SER A 162 22.23 -8.38 9.20
N ASP A 163 21.42 -8.86 8.24
CA ASP A 163 21.73 -8.84 6.81
C ASP A 163 21.19 -7.61 6.08
N VAL A 164 20.35 -6.83 6.78
CA VAL A 164 19.84 -5.54 6.35
C VAL A 164 20.36 -4.42 7.24
N GLN A 165 20.21 -3.18 6.83
CA GLN A 165 20.50 -2.06 7.74
C GLN A 165 19.43 -2.03 8.84
N LYS A 166 19.83 -1.73 10.09
CA LYS A 166 18.88 -1.61 11.22
C LYS A 166 17.95 -0.41 11.08
N ASP A 167 18.37 0.62 10.37
CA ASP A 167 17.65 1.83 10.01
C ASP A 167 18.20 2.36 8.67
N VAL A 168 17.45 3.22 7.99
CA VAL A 168 17.91 3.91 6.80
C VAL A 168 18.50 5.26 7.22
N PRO A 169 19.82 5.47 7.14
CA PRO A 169 20.51 6.60 7.76
C PRO A 169 19.97 7.98 7.37
N PHE A 170 19.70 8.20 6.07
CA PHE A 170 19.17 9.49 5.63
C PHE A 170 17.77 9.77 6.21
N ALA A 171 16.92 8.73 6.34
CA ALA A 171 15.58 8.86 6.91
C ALA A 171 15.66 9.06 8.43
N ARG A 172 16.44 8.22 9.14
CA ARG A 172 16.61 8.34 10.60
C ARG A 172 17.12 9.72 11.01
N ILE A 173 18.11 10.26 10.29
CA ILE A 173 18.70 11.58 10.61
C ILE A 173 17.68 12.69 10.31
N ALA A 174 17.01 12.64 9.16
CA ALA A 174 16.05 13.66 8.76
C ALA A 174 14.80 13.68 9.64
N LEU A 175 14.25 12.50 9.96
CA LEU A 175 13.06 12.36 10.80
C LEU A 175 13.38 12.43 12.30
N ALA A 176 14.67 12.40 12.68
CA ALA A 176 15.17 12.41 14.05
C ALA A 176 14.58 11.28 14.94
N LYS A 177 14.35 10.09 14.33
CA LYS A 177 13.83 8.91 15.01
C LYS A 177 14.28 7.60 14.32
N ASP A 178 14.29 6.52 15.08
CA ASP A 178 14.46 5.17 14.55
C ASP A 178 13.13 4.68 13.92
N PRO A 179 13.15 3.65 13.06
CA PRO A 179 11.93 3.07 12.53
C PRO A 179 11.12 2.40 13.66
N ASP A 180 9.82 2.66 13.68
CA ASP A 180 8.87 2.06 14.61
C ASP A 180 8.71 0.56 14.35
N ALA A 181 8.74 0.17 13.07
CA ALA A 181 8.70 -1.22 12.65
C ALA A 181 9.59 -1.46 11.42
N VAL A 182 10.20 -2.65 11.36
CA VAL A 182 10.88 -3.18 10.19
C VAL A 182 10.21 -4.49 9.82
N ASN A 183 9.58 -4.54 8.64
CA ASN A 183 8.80 -5.71 8.23
C ASN A 183 9.41 -6.39 7.01
N LEU A 184 9.30 -7.71 6.99
CA LEU A 184 9.69 -8.57 5.90
C LEU A 184 8.41 -9.13 5.26
N TRP A 185 8.44 -9.23 3.93
CA TRP A 185 7.32 -9.65 3.10
C TRP A 185 7.77 -10.74 2.15
N ILE A 186 7.11 -11.92 2.17
CA ILE A 186 7.41 -13.03 1.25
C ILE A 186 6.11 -13.53 0.61
N GLY A 187 6.06 -13.48 -0.71
CA GLY A 187 4.92 -13.96 -1.50
C GLY A 187 5.30 -14.22 -2.95
N ASN A 188 4.32 -14.26 -3.82
CA ASN A 188 4.49 -14.43 -5.27
C ASN A 188 3.49 -13.56 -6.06
N SER A 189 3.42 -13.72 -7.38
CA SER A 189 2.56 -12.92 -8.26
C SER A 189 1.06 -13.01 -7.94
N LYS A 190 0.63 -14.02 -7.17
CA LYS A 190 -0.77 -14.20 -6.79
C LYS A 190 -1.21 -13.28 -5.65
N SER A 191 -0.26 -12.77 -4.85
CA SER A 191 -0.56 -11.87 -3.72
C SER A 191 -0.66 -10.43 -4.20
N VAL A 192 -1.81 -9.80 -3.95
CA VAL A 192 -2.08 -8.41 -4.30
C VAL A 192 -2.50 -7.66 -3.04
N THR A 193 -1.85 -6.51 -2.77
CA THR A 193 -2.28 -5.59 -1.72
C THR A 193 -3.17 -4.52 -2.35
N ALA A 194 -4.42 -4.42 -1.89
CA ALA A 194 -5.41 -3.47 -2.40
C ALA A 194 -5.02 -2.01 -2.13
N MET A 195 -5.66 -1.07 -2.84
CA MET A 195 -5.43 0.37 -2.66
C MET A 195 -5.79 0.80 -1.23
N HIS A 196 -4.79 1.17 -0.45
CA HIS A 196 -4.93 1.65 0.93
C HIS A 196 -3.91 2.74 1.21
N LYS A 197 -3.90 3.29 2.41
CA LYS A 197 -2.89 4.27 2.86
C LYS A 197 -2.51 4.01 4.31
N ASP A 198 -1.27 4.32 4.65
CA ASP A 198 -0.71 4.21 5.99
C ASP A 198 -0.27 5.56 6.54
N ASN A 199 -0.21 5.65 7.87
CA ASN A 199 0.27 6.83 8.58
C ASN A 199 1.77 6.76 8.88
N TYR A 200 2.57 6.25 7.94
CA TYR A 200 4.01 6.08 8.07
C TYR A 200 4.75 6.73 6.91
N GLU A 201 5.86 7.39 7.21
CA GLU A 201 6.92 7.63 6.25
C GLU A 201 7.61 6.28 6.01
N ASN A 202 7.49 5.74 4.80
CA ASN A 202 7.84 4.35 4.52
C ASN A 202 9.02 4.28 3.54
N ILE A 203 10.11 3.61 3.92
CA ILE A 203 11.20 3.25 3.01
C ILE A 203 11.04 1.77 2.68
N TYR A 204 10.71 1.50 1.43
CA TYR A 204 10.49 0.15 0.92
C TYR A 204 11.70 -0.32 0.13
N VAL A 205 12.24 -1.50 0.45
CA VAL A 205 13.46 -2.07 -0.15
C VAL A 205 13.11 -3.39 -0.83
N GLN A 206 13.31 -3.46 -2.14
CA GLN A 206 13.11 -4.69 -2.89
C GLN A 206 14.37 -5.56 -2.84
N VAL A 207 14.23 -6.82 -2.41
CA VAL A 207 15.36 -7.73 -2.24
C VAL A 207 15.38 -8.81 -3.33
N LEU A 208 14.28 -9.54 -3.54
CA LEU A 208 14.15 -10.59 -4.57
C LEU A 208 12.84 -10.43 -5.35
N GLY A 209 12.85 -10.76 -6.63
CA GLY A 209 11.71 -10.54 -7.51
C GLY A 209 11.39 -9.05 -7.68
N ARG A 210 10.17 -8.72 -8.10
CA ARG A 210 9.76 -7.34 -8.40
C ARG A 210 8.46 -6.99 -7.71
N LYS A 211 8.33 -5.73 -7.27
CA LYS A 211 7.06 -5.15 -6.84
C LYS A 211 6.68 -3.97 -7.71
N HIS A 212 5.37 -3.88 -8.01
CA HIS A 212 4.78 -2.84 -8.84
C HIS A 212 3.83 -2.02 -7.99
N PHE A 213 4.15 -0.74 -7.82
CA PHE A 213 3.36 0.19 -7.04
C PHE A 213 2.50 1.07 -7.94
N VAL A 214 1.26 1.26 -7.53
CA VAL A 214 0.33 2.26 -8.07
C VAL A 214 0.02 3.23 -6.95
N LEU A 215 0.42 4.50 -7.12
CA LEU A 215 0.46 5.50 -6.05
C LEU A 215 -0.47 6.67 -6.37
N LEU A 216 -1.21 7.17 -5.35
CA LEU A 216 -2.01 8.39 -5.43
C LEU A 216 -1.81 9.23 -4.18
N PRO A 217 -1.72 10.57 -4.30
CA PRO A 217 -1.60 11.44 -3.12
C PRO A 217 -2.86 11.42 -2.27
N SER A 218 -2.72 11.72 -0.98
CA SER A 218 -3.84 11.73 -0.01
C SER A 218 -5.00 12.64 -0.42
N LEU A 219 -4.72 13.72 -1.15
CA LEU A 219 -5.74 14.64 -1.66
C LEU A 219 -6.64 14.02 -2.73
N CYS A 220 -6.27 12.87 -3.32
CA CYS A 220 -7.11 12.08 -4.23
C CYS A 220 -8.17 11.24 -3.47
N HIS A 221 -8.41 11.44 -2.18
CA HIS A 221 -9.49 10.79 -1.45
C HIS A 221 -10.85 10.84 -2.19
N PRO A 222 -11.26 11.95 -2.82
CA PRO A 222 -12.52 12.01 -3.58
C PRO A 222 -12.58 11.01 -4.76
N CYS A 223 -11.43 10.56 -5.26
CA CYS A 223 -11.33 9.65 -6.40
C CYS A 223 -11.46 8.17 -6.02
N VAL A 224 -11.08 7.79 -4.77
CA VAL A 224 -10.89 6.37 -4.40
C VAL A 224 -12.15 5.70 -3.86
N ASN A 225 -13.27 6.43 -3.77
CA ASN A 225 -14.55 5.91 -3.30
C ASN A 225 -14.45 5.16 -1.97
N GLU A 226 -14.00 5.85 -0.92
CA GLU A 226 -13.93 5.26 0.42
C GLU A 226 -15.34 4.90 0.92
N GLN A 227 -15.54 3.65 1.34
CA GLN A 227 -16.79 3.13 1.91
C GLN A 227 -16.51 2.46 3.25
N PRO A 228 -17.45 2.53 4.21
CA PRO A 228 -17.38 1.74 5.42
C PRO A 228 -17.72 0.29 5.12
N LEU A 229 -16.74 -0.60 5.20
CA LEU A 229 -16.89 -2.02 4.95
C LEU A 229 -16.91 -2.81 6.27
N LYS A 230 -17.87 -3.71 6.43
CA LYS A 230 -17.88 -4.64 7.56
C LYS A 230 -16.73 -5.65 7.39
N PRO A 231 -15.92 -5.88 8.45
CA PRO A 231 -14.91 -6.92 8.41
C PRO A 231 -15.51 -8.32 8.35
N ALA A 232 -14.85 -9.17 7.57
CA ALA A 232 -15.09 -10.61 7.53
C ALA A 232 -13.73 -11.33 7.44
N THR A 233 -13.59 -12.44 8.11
CA THR A 233 -12.34 -13.20 8.16
C THR A 233 -12.49 -14.51 7.41
N TYR A 234 -11.53 -14.86 6.55
CA TYR A 234 -11.46 -16.18 5.96
C TYR A 234 -11.24 -17.25 7.02
N LYS A 235 -12.03 -18.32 6.96
CA LYS A 235 -11.93 -19.49 7.84
C LYS A 235 -11.81 -20.77 7.02
N ARG A 236 -11.06 -21.75 7.52
CA ARG A 236 -11.01 -23.09 6.94
C ARG A 236 -12.31 -23.83 7.25
N GLY A 237 -12.91 -24.44 6.25
CA GLY A 237 -14.08 -25.31 6.35
C GLY A 237 -13.87 -26.63 5.61
N GLU A 238 -14.84 -27.53 5.68
CA GLU A 238 -14.78 -28.85 5.03
C GLU A 238 -14.64 -28.77 3.50
N ASN A 239 -15.19 -27.71 2.88
CA ASN A 239 -15.19 -27.50 1.43
C ASN A 239 -14.25 -26.36 0.97
N GLY A 240 -13.18 -26.08 1.73
CA GLY A 240 -12.27 -24.99 1.47
C GLY A 240 -12.49 -23.78 2.37
N MET A 241 -11.96 -22.62 1.96
CA MET A 241 -12.08 -21.39 2.74
C MET A 241 -13.42 -20.67 2.47
N HIS A 242 -14.01 -20.10 3.50
CA HIS A 242 -15.21 -19.26 3.42
C HIS A 242 -15.02 -18.00 4.27
N LEU A 243 -15.79 -16.94 3.98
CA LEU A 243 -15.82 -15.72 4.77
C LEU A 243 -16.82 -15.83 5.92
N GLU A 244 -16.37 -15.49 7.12
CA GLU A 244 -17.20 -15.37 8.32
C GLU A 244 -17.20 -13.91 8.78
N MET A 245 -18.39 -13.33 8.96
CA MET A 245 -18.52 -11.94 9.40
C MET A 245 -18.03 -11.76 10.83
N ASP A 246 -17.25 -10.71 11.06
CA ASP A 246 -16.77 -10.34 12.39
C ASP A 246 -17.87 -9.52 13.10
N SER A 247 -18.78 -10.21 13.81
CA SER A 247 -20.02 -9.63 14.35
C SER A 247 -19.81 -8.44 15.27
N ASP A 248 -18.70 -8.42 16.02
CA ASP A 248 -18.42 -7.41 17.06
C ASP A 248 -17.46 -6.30 16.57
N SER A 249 -17.13 -6.27 15.28
CA SER A 249 -16.22 -5.29 14.72
C SER A 249 -16.93 -4.12 14.07
N ASP A 250 -16.40 -2.91 14.28
CA ASP A 250 -16.84 -1.72 13.56
C ASP A 250 -16.48 -1.80 12.08
N ALA A 251 -17.24 -1.08 11.26
CA ALA A 251 -16.94 -0.97 9.85
C ALA A 251 -15.62 -0.20 9.62
N VAL A 252 -14.78 -0.73 8.74
CA VAL A 252 -13.50 -0.13 8.38
C VAL A 252 -13.68 0.74 7.13
N PRO A 253 -13.28 2.02 7.16
CA PRO A 253 -13.28 2.84 5.96
C PRO A 253 -12.19 2.37 5.00
N PHE A 254 -12.57 1.97 3.80
CA PHE A 254 -11.65 1.42 2.82
C PHE A 254 -11.93 1.92 1.40
N ALA A 255 -10.88 2.16 0.61
CA ALA A 255 -10.98 2.55 -0.80
C ALA A 255 -11.48 1.36 -1.63
N ILE A 256 -12.56 1.55 -2.40
CA ILE A 256 -13.12 0.48 -3.24
C ILE A 256 -12.90 0.71 -4.74
N TRP A 257 -12.40 1.88 -5.14
CA TRP A 257 -12.02 2.15 -6.52
C TRP A 257 -10.58 1.72 -6.79
N ASP A 258 -10.38 1.03 -7.90
CA ASP A 258 -9.08 0.53 -8.35
C ASP A 258 -8.70 1.20 -9.68
N PRO A 259 -7.56 1.93 -9.76
CA PRO A 259 -7.10 2.56 -11.01
C PRO A 259 -6.79 1.57 -12.15
N ASP A 260 -6.63 0.27 -11.86
CA ASP A 260 -6.46 -0.78 -12.88
C ASP A 260 -7.81 -1.27 -13.44
N ARG A 261 -8.92 -0.88 -12.78
CA ARG A 261 -10.30 -1.14 -13.21
C ARG A 261 -11.13 0.13 -13.10
N PRO A 262 -10.76 1.20 -13.83
CA PRO A 262 -11.24 2.57 -13.60
C PRO A 262 -12.75 2.74 -13.70
N GLU A 263 -13.43 1.85 -14.43
CA GLU A 263 -14.89 1.89 -14.59
C GLU A 263 -15.66 1.29 -13.39
N GLN A 264 -14.98 0.50 -12.56
CA GLN A 264 -15.62 -0.16 -11.42
C GLN A 264 -15.55 0.74 -10.19
N ASN A 265 -16.68 0.92 -9.52
CA ASN A 265 -16.78 1.72 -8.29
C ASN A 265 -16.27 3.17 -8.42
N ALA A 266 -16.27 3.74 -9.63
CA ALA A 266 -15.80 5.10 -9.85
C ALA A 266 -16.69 6.12 -9.13
N THR A 267 -16.08 7.19 -8.63
CA THR A 267 -16.78 8.41 -8.24
C THR A 267 -16.82 9.38 -9.43
N LYS A 268 -17.58 10.45 -9.30
CA LYS A 268 -17.54 11.55 -10.30
C LYS A 268 -16.16 12.22 -10.44
N PHE A 269 -15.23 11.99 -9.48
CA PHE A 269 -13.88 12.55 -9.49
C PHE A 269 -12.80 11.55 -9.89
N SER A 270 -13.11 10.25 -10.00
CA SER A 270 -12.10 9.21 -10.27
C SER A 270 -11.33 9.47 -11.58
N HIS A 271 -11.98 10.09 -12.56
CA HIS A 271 -11.36 10.46 -13.84
C HIS A 271 -10.26 11.52 -13.73
N LEU A 272 -10.18 12.25 -12.61
CA LEU A 272 -9.15 13.26 -12.33
C LEU A 272 -7.89 12.62 -11.74
N ALA A 273 -7.97 11.40 -11.23
CA ALA A 273 -6.83 10.72 -10.65
C ALA A 273 -5.73 10.46 -11.68
N ARG A 274 -4.49 10.77 -11.34
CA ARG A 274 -3.29 10.48 -12.15
C ARG A 274 -2.33 9.60 -11.35
N PRO A 275 -2.52 8.26 -11.36
CA PRO A 275 -1.68 7.36 -10.59
C PRO A 275 -0.23 7.39 -11.08
N LEU A 276 0.72 7.55 -10.16
CA LEU A 276 2.12 7.26 -10.43
C LEU A 276 2.32 5.74 -10.41
N ARG A 277 3.10 5.22 -11.35
CA ARG A 277 3.41 3.80 -11.44
C ARG A 277 4.90 3.60 -11.41
N VAL A 278 5.35 2.69 -10.57
CA VAL A 278 6.77 2.35 -10.45
C VAL A 278 6.96 0.87 -10.17
N THR A 279 7.97 0.31 -10.85
CA THR A 279 8.45 -1.05 -10.58
C THR A 279 9.77 -0.95 -9.82
N LEU A 280 9.85 -1.68 -8.71
CA LEU A 280 11.09 -1.88 -7.96
C LEU A 280 11.71 -3.21 -8.38
N ASN A 281 12.95 -3.16 -8.81
CA ASN A 281 13.81 -4.31 -9.06
C ASN A 281 14.64 -4.62 -7.81
N PRO A 282 15.26 -5.81 -7.72
CA PRO A 282 16.19 -6.13 -6.63
C PRO A 282 17.26 -5.04 -6.41
N GLY A 283 17.38 -4.57 -5.16
CA GLY A 283 18.27 -3.49 -4.77
C GLY A 283 17.66 -2.09 -4.80
N ASP A 284 16.50 -1.88 -5.42
CA ASP A 284 15.83 -0.57 -5.45
C ASP A 284 15.20 -0.22 -4.09
N MET A 285 15.18 1.08 -3.76
CA MET A 285 14.46 1.63 -2.60
C MET A 285 13.39 2.61 -3.08
N LEU A 286 12.19 2.54 -2.49
CA LEU A 286 11.12 3.51 -2.68
C LEU A 286 10.89 4.27 -1.38
N TYR A 287 10.93 5.60 -1.43
CA TYR A 287 10.28 6.42 -0.42
C TYR A 287 8.81 6.57 -0.78
N LEU A 288 7.95 6.00 0.04
CA LEU A 288 6.50 6.12 -0.03
C LEU A 288 6.04 7.03 1.11
N PRO A 289 5.60 8.28 0.80
CA PRO A 289 5.24 9.24 1.82
C PRO A 289 4.01 8.80 2.61
N ALA A 290 3.94 9.23 3.86
CA ALA A 290 2.78 9.02 4.71
C ALA A 290 1.48 9.48 4.03
N MET A 291 0.39 8.74 4.25
CA MET A 291 -0.97 8.99 3.73
C MET A 291 -1.13 8.87 2.20
N TRP A 292 -0.11 8.50 1.45
CA TRP A 292 -0.28 8.17 0.04
C TRP A 292 -1.06 6.86 -0.12
N TYR A 293 -2.09 6.88 -0.95
CA TYR A 293 -2.74 5.65 -1.39
C TYR A 293 -1.80 4.83 -2.23
N HIS A 294 -1.73 3.54 -1.97
CA HIS A 294 -0.90 2.63 -2.74
C HIS A 294 -1.53 1.25 -2.89
N LYS A 295 -1.37 0.70 -4.07
CA LYS A 295 -1.68 -0.68 -4.44
C LYS A 295 -0.37 -1.36 -4.80
N VAL A 296 -0.17 -2.62 -4.40
CA VAL A 296 1.07 -3.34 -4.65
C VAL A 296 0.78 -4.68 -5.32
N LEU A 297 1.39 -4.90 -6.47
CA LEU A 297 1.43 -6.17 -7.17
C LEU A 297 2.85 -6.71 -7.15
N GLN A 298 3.00 -8.00 -7.45
CA GLN A 298 4.28 -8.70 -7.42
C GLN A 298 4.49 -9.50 -8.70
N SER A 299 5.74 -9.71 -9.10
CA SER A 299 6.10 -10.62 -10.19
C SER A 299 7.48 -11.22 -10.00
N CYS A 300 7.67 -12.42 -10.51
CA CYS A 300 8.96 -13.07 -10.69
C CYS A 300 9.32 -13.07 -12.18
N ALA A 301 10.60 -13.01 -12.50
CA ALA A 301 11.11 -13.35 -13.82
C ALA A 301 11.36 -14.87 -13.92
N GLU A 302 11.59 -15.39 -15.12
CA GLU A 302 11.87 -16.83 -15.33
C GLU A 302 13.15 -17.30 -14.62
N GLU A 303 14.11 -16.39 -14.43
CA GLU A 303 15.37 -16.65 -13.72
C GLU A 303 15.26 -16.54 -12.19
N ASP A 304 14.15 -16.00 -11.66
CA ASP A 304 13.90 -15.89 -10.23
C ASP A 304 13.50 -17.25 -9.61
N GLU A 305 13.67 -17.39 -8.31
CA GLU A 305 13.39 -18.64 -7.58
C GLU A 305 11.88 -18.84 -7.27
N GLY A 306 10.99 -18.08 -7.92
CA GLY A 306 9.55 -18.21 -7.80
C GLY A 306 8.94 -17.55 -6.56
N PHE A 307 9.66 -16.66 -5.91
CA PHE A 307 9.11 -15.85 -4.83
C PHE A 307 9.65 -14.43 -4.84
N VAL A 308 8.87 -13.53 -4.27
CA VAL A 308 9.18 -12.11 -4.12
C VAL A 308 9.43 -11.83 -2.66
N LEU A 309 10.54 -11.13 -2.36
CA LEU A 309 10.89 -10.75 -1.00
C LEU A 309 11.25 -9.28 -0.93
N ALA A 310 10.70 -8.59 0.07
CA ALA A 310 10.98 -7.19 0.32
C ALA A 310 11.05 -6.89 1.83
N VAL A 311 11.71 -5.79 2.17
CA VAL A 311 11.78 -5.25 3.53
C VAL A 311 11.29 -3.82 3.50
N ASN A 312 10.55 -3.38 4.52
CA ASN A 312 10.22 -1.98 4.65
C ASN A 312 10.46 -1.46 6.06
N TYR A 313 10.72 -0.16 6.13
CA TYR A 313 10.97 0.59 7.36
C TYR A 313 9.88 1.62 7.53
N TRP A 314 9.11 1.49 8.59
CA TRP A 314 8.04 2.42 8.96
C TRP A 314 8.50 3.39 10.04
N TYR A 315 8.36 4.67 9.75
CA TYR A 315 8.57 5.77 10.69
C TYR A 315 7.22 6.45 10.89
N ASP A 316 6.72 6.49 12.11
CA ASP A 316 5.41 7.05 12.43
C ASP A 316 5.27 8.49 11.91
N LEU A 317 4.09 8.83 11.39
CA LEU A 317 3.79 10.16 10.88
C LEU A 317 3.92 11.20 12.00
N ASP A 318 4.54 12.33 11.70
CA ASP A 318 4.41 13.51 12.55
C ASP A 318 3.04 14.15 12.27
N PHE A 319 2.10 13.95 13.19
CA PHE A 319 0.74 14.48 13.09
C PHE A 319 0.66 16.00 13.29
N THR A 320 1.76 16.65 13.66
CA THR A 320 1.85 18.11 13.72
C THR A 320 1.96 18.70 12.31
N GLY A 321 1.67 19.99 12.18
CA GLY A 321 1.73 20.67 10.88
C GLY A 321 0.50 20.44 9.99
N PRO A 322 0.57 20.82 8.68
CA PRO A 322 -0.62 20.93 7.84
C PRO A 322 -1.04 19.65 7.14
N LEU A 323 -0.17 18.63 7.00
CA LEU A 323 -0.45 17.46 6.16
C LEU A 323 -1.67 16.70 6.64
N TYR A 324 -1.65 16.22 7.89
CA TYR A 324 -2.72 15.41 8.44
C TYR A 324 -4.08 16.15 8.50
N PRO A 325 -4.18 17.36 9.08
CA PRO A 325 -5.45 18.07 9.14
C PRO A 325 -5.97 18.47 7.75
N THR A 326 -5.10 18.79 6.79
CA THR A 326 -5.55 19.12 5.42
C THR A 326 -6.08 17.88 4.70
N SER A 327 -5.41 16.74 4.82
CA SER A 327 -5.87 15.47 4.24
C SER A 327 -7.20 15.02 4.86
N THR A 328 -7.35 15.18 6.18
CA THR A 328 -8.60 14.90 6.90
C THR A 328 -9.72 15.84 6.44
N PHE A 329 -9.43 17.12 6.26
CA PHE A 329 -10.41 18.09 5.74
C PHE A 329 -10.90 17.70 4.33
N VAL A 330 -10.00 17.36 3.41
CA VAL A 330 -10.37 16.91 2.06
C VAL A 330 -11.26 15.67 2.13
N ARG A 331 -10.92 14.71 3.00
CA ARG A 331 -11.72 13.51 3.25
C ARG A 331 -13.14 13.86 3.74
N ASP A 332 -13.25 14.72 4.75
CA ASP A 332 -14.52 15.10 5.33
C ASP A 332 -15.43 15.84 4.35
N VAL A 333 -14.86 16.76 3.55
CA VAL A 333 -15.59 17.45 2.48
C VAL A 333 -16.10 16.47 1.44
N SER A 334 -15.27 15.52 1.01
CA SER A 334 -15.65 14.48 0.05
C SER A 334 -16.80 13.61 0.54
N LEU A 335 -16.71 13.11 1.77
CA LEU A 335 -17.75 12.24 2.36
C LEU A 335 -19.10 12.97 2.53
N ARG A 336 -19.09 14.22 3.02
CA ARG A 336 -20.31 15.02 3.16
C ARG A 336 -20.97 15.31 1.82
N ASN A 337 -20.16 15.59 0.81
CA ASN A 337 -20.66 15.85 -0.54
C ASN A 337 -21.33 14.62 -1.16
N ASN A 338 -20.73 13.43 -0.95
CA ASN A 338 -21.33 12.16 -1.40
C ASN A 338 -22.65 11.82 -0.68
N MET A 339 -22.81 12.21 0.59
CA MET A 339 -24.06 12.02 1.33
C MET A 339 -25.21 12.91 0.81
N GLN A 340 -24.90 14.13 0.39
CA GLN A 340 -25.91 15.07 -0.13
C GLN A 340 -26.43 14.69 -1.52
N THR A 341 -25.67 13.93 -2.30
CA THR A 341 -26.04 13.50 -3.65
C THR A 341 -26.78 12.16 -3.69
N ARG A 342 -26.90 11.43 -2.57
CA ARG A 342 -27.75 10.23 -2.50
C ARG A 342 -29.21 10.63 -2.47
N PRO A 343 -30.07 10.15 -3.39
CA PRO A 343 -31.50 10.40 -3.30
C PRO A 343 -32.03 9.84 -1.97
N THR A 344 -32.80 10.65 -1.25
CA THR A 344 -33.52 10.19 -0.05
C THR A 344 -34.37 9.00 -0.45
N PRO A 345 -34.31 7.86 0.24
CA PRO A 345 -35.25 6.76 -0.03
C PRO A 345 -36.68 7.29 0.16
N ASN A 346 -37.50 7.13 -0.90
CA ASN A 346 -38.93 7.44 -0.81
C ASN A 346 -39.47 6.72 0.40
N LYS A 347 -40.00 7.48 1.37
CA LYS A 347 -40.78 6.92 2.44
C LYS A 347 -42.12 6.49 1.80
N GLU A 348 -42.25 5.20 1.50
CA GLU A 348 -43.53 4.54 1.35
C GLU A 348 -44.15 4.21 2.72
#